data_d986e03595120ad7ec27ef083d5f0696
#
_entry.id   d986e03595120ad7ec27ef083d5f0696
#
_cell.length_a   1.000
_cell.length_b   1.000
_cell.length_c   1.000
_cell.angle_alpha   90.00
_cell.angle_beta   90.00
_cell.angle_gamma   90.00
#
_symmetry.space_group_name_H-M   'P 1'
#
loop_
_entity.id
_entity.type
_entity.pdbx_description
1 polymer ?
#
loop_
_entity_poly.entity_id
_entity_poly.type
_entity_poly.pdbx_seq_one_letter_code
_entity_poly.pdbx_strand_id
1 'polypeptide(L)'
;MQASLKTAQHPFFEYLKRVRAIAHIGLVYAENDYQKERNQEIIDLTQEMVQQLTDIPMKQIKGYFAAPTEYITPKVDVRAVVFDPDGRLLMVREKADGMWALPGGWADIGLSPSECAVKETFEETGFTVEPKKLLAAVDAKYFNHPPQPHAIYKLFIECYLTGGEAQITHDILEVGFFDLHEMPPLSLERNSQDQIDLVFAYRDNPDKLVTFN
;
A
#
# COMPACT_ATOMS: atom_id res chain seq x y z
N MET A 1 -27.67 -26.92 0.40
CA MET A 1 -26.75 -27.26 1.50
C MET A 1 -25.59 -26.27 1.43
N GLN A 2 -25.61 -25.26 2.27
CA GLN A 2 -24.54 -24.24 2.32
C GLN A 2 -23.29 -24.91 2.88
N ALA A 3 -22.27 -25.10 2.05
CA ALA A 3 -20.95 -25.46 2.52
C ALA A 3 -20.47 -24.36 3.48
N SER A 4 -20.24 -24.76 4.70
CA SER A 4 -19.94 -23.87 5.82
C SER A 4 -18.70 -23.03 5.54
N LEU A 5 -18.85 -21.72 5.47
CA LEU A 5 -17.80 -20.68 5.44
C LEU A 5 -16.85 -20.68 6.66
N LYS A 6 -16.82 -21.75 7.46
CA LYS A 6 -15.85 -21.89 8.56
C LYS A 6 -14.39 -21.93 8.10
N THR A 7 -14.13 -22.16 6.80
CA THR A 7 -12.79 -22.25 6.21
C THR A 7 -12.19 -20.89 5.88
N ALA A 8 -13.00 -19.83 5.74
CA ALA A 8 -12.51 -18.47 5.41
C ALA A 8 -11.70 -17.80 6.55
N GLN A 9 -11.75 -18.35 7.76
CA GLN A 9 -11.02 -17.83 8.92
C GLN A 9 -9.81 -18.67 9.32
N HIS A 10 -9.44 -19.69 8.54
CA HIS A 10 -8.25 -20.48 8.86
C HIS A 10 -6.99 -19.65 8.53
N PRO A 11 -6.05 -19.44 9.48
CA PRO A 11 -4.84 -18.63 9.26
C PRO A 11 -4.06 -19.04 8.02
N PHE A 12 -4.08 -20.33 7.67
CA PHE A 12 -3.40 -20.87 6.49
C PHE A 12 -3.96 -20.31 5.17
N PHE A 13 -5.27 -20.01 5.13
CA PHE A 13 -5.90 -19.45 3.93
C PHE A 13 -5.42 -18.02 3.63
N GLU A 14 -5.16 -17.23 4.67
CA GLU A 14 -4.58 -15.90 4.52
C GLU A 14 -3.13 -15.96 4.00
N TYR A 15 -2.34 -16.95 4.44
CA TYR A 15 -1.01 -17.17 3.86
C TYR A 15 -1.07 -17.53 2.37
N LEU A 16 -2.01 -18.38 1.95
CA LEU A 16 -2.18 -18.73 0.54
C LEU A 16 -2.55 -17.53 -0.32
N LYS A 17 -3.47 -16.68 0.15
CA LYS A 17 -3.80 -15.42 -0.53
C LYS A 17 -2.57 -14.53 -0.72
N ARG A 18 -1.74 -14.41 0.33
CA ARG A 18 -0.53 -13.60 0.31
C ARG A 18 0.52 -14.15 -0.64
N VAL A 19 0.81 -15.45 -0.57
CA VAL A 19 1.76 -16.12 -1.48
C VAL A 19 1.33 -15.94 -2.93
N ARG A 20 0.05 -16.11 -3.22
CA ARG A 20 -0.52 -15.91 -4.54
C ARG A 20 -0.39 -14.45 -5.01
N ALA A 21 -0.68 -13.47 -4.13
CA ALA A 21 -0.55 -12.06 -4.46
C ALA A 21 0.90 -11.71 -4.85
N ILE A 22 1.90 -12.21 -4.11
CA ILE A 22 3.32 -12.04 -4.42
C ILE A 22 3.63 -12.62 -5.81
N ALA A 23 3.14 -13.83 -6.10
CA ALA A 23 3.38 -14.46 -7.40
C ALA A 23 2.69 -13.70 -8.56
N HIS A 24 1.48 -13.17 -8.36
CA HIS A 24 0.83 -12.31 -9.35
C HIS A 24 1.60 -11.01 -9.61
N ILE A 25 2.11 -10.37 -8.57
CA ILE A 25 2.99 -9.20 -8.71
C ILE A 25 4.24 -9.60 -9.50
N GLY A 26 4.83 -10.76 -9.16
CA GLY A 26 5.97 -11.31 -9.90
C GLY A 26 5.68 -11.53 -11.38
N LEU A 27 4.47 -11.95 -11.76
CA LEU A 27 4.06 -12.07 -13.17
C LEU A 27 3.99 -10.72 -13.88
N VAL A 28 3.45 -9.70 -13.21
CA VAL A 28 3.30 -8.35 -13.79
C VAL A 28 4.67 -7.74 -14.11
N TYR A 29 5.67 -7.98 -13.28
CA TYR A 29 7.02 -7.44 -13.43
C TYR A 29 8.03 -8.44 -14.02
N ALA A 30 7.58 -9.59 -14.53
CA ALA A 30 8.45 -10.59 -15.12
C ALA A 30 9.11 -10.09 -16.41
N GLU A 31 10.43 -10.03 -16.43
CA GLU A 31 11.24 -9.57 -17.57
C GLU A 31 11.54 -10.68 -18.59
N ASN A 32 11.33 -11.94 -18.21
CA ASN A 32 11.63 -13.10 -19.05
C ASN A 32 10.67 -14.27 -18.78
N ASP A 33 10.66 -15.24 -19.69
CA ASP A 33 9.74 -16.37 -19.61
C ASP A 33 10.01 -17.28 -18.39
N TYR A 34 11.26 -17.41 -17.96
CA TYR A 34 11.62 -18.18 -16.77
C TYR A 34 11.00 -17.59 -15.48
N GLN A 35 10.99 -16.27 -15.35
CA GLN A 35 10.33 -15.60 -14.24
C GLN A 35 8.80 -15.78 -14.32
N LYS A 36 8.22 -15.72 -15.53
CA LYS A 36 6.79 -15.96 -15.74
C LYS A 36 6.38 -17.37 -15.33
N GLU A 37 7.11 -18.39 -15.83
CA GLU A 37 6.84 -19.79 -15.51
C GLU A 37 6.89 -20.06 -14.00
N ARG A 38 7.90 -19.57 -13.31
CA ARG A 38 8.05 -19.75 -11.85
C ARG A 38 6.91 -19.09 -11.07
N ASN A 39 6.54 -17.87 -11.43
CA ASN A 39 5.43 -17.19 -10.76
C ASN A 39 4.10 -17.87 -11.05
N GLN A 40 3.89 -18.36 -12.27
CA GLN A 40 2.69 -19.13 -12.62
C GLN A 40 2.64 -20.45 -11.84
N GLU A 41 3.75 -21.16 -11.71
CA GLU A 41 3.83 -22.39 -10.91
C GLU A 41 3.44 -22.15 -9.44
N ILE A 42 3.89 -21.05 -8.85
CA ILE A 42 3.48 -20.67 -7.47
C ILE A 42 1.96 -20.45 -7.38
N ILE A 43 1.37 -19.78 -8.36
CA ILE A 43 -0.08 -19.57 -8.43
C ILE A 43 -0.82 -20.90 -8.51
N ASP A 44 -0.37 -21.81 -9.38
CA ASP A 44 -0.99 -23.12 -9.58
C ASP A 44 -0.89 -23.96 -8.29
N LEU A 45 0.26 -24.00 -7.64
CA LEU A 45 0.46 -24.67 -6.34
C LEU A 45 -0.47 -24.12 -5.26
N THR A 46 -0.67 -22.79 -5.20
CA THR A 46 -1.62 -22.22 -4.23
C THR A 46 -3.06 -22.65 -4.49
N GLN A 47 -3.47 -22.84 -5.75
CA GLN A 47 -4.79 -23.36 -6.10
C GLN A 47 -4.96 -24.83 -5.68
N GLU A 48 -3.92 -25.66 -5.92
CA GLU A 48 -3.91 -27.06 -5.48
C GLU A 48 -3.98 -27.18 -3.98
N MET A 49 -3.23 -26.37 -3.24
CA MET A 49 -3.27 -26.33 -1.77
C MET A 49 -4.67 -25.92 -1.25
N VAL A 50 -5.32 -24.94 -1.86
CA VAL A 50 -6.71 -24.58 -1.53
C VAL A 50 -7.65 -25.77 -1.75
N GLN A 51 -7.48 -26.49 -2.86
CA GLN A 51 -8.30 -27.68 -3.15
C GLN A 51 -8.12 -28.78 -2.09
N GLN A 52 -6.91 -29.01 -1.64
CA GLN A 52 -6.62 -30.02 -0.62
C GLN A 52 -7.12 -29.63 0.78
N LEU A 53 -7.22 -28.35 1.05
CA LEU A 53 -7.64 -27.82 2.35
C LEU A 53 -9.14 -27.53 2.44
N THR A 54 -9.85 -27.62 1.31
CA THR A 54 -11.27 -27.29 1.23
C THR A 54 -11.99 -28.33 0.37
N ASP A 55 -13.30 -28.47 0.57
CA ASP A 55 -14.15 -29.28 -0.31
C ASP A 55 -14.59 -28.54 -1.58
N ILE A 56 -13.95 -27.40 -1.89
CA ILE A 56 -14.30 -26.56 -3.04
C ILE A 56 -13.76 -27.20 -4.32
N PRO A 57 -14.59 -27.44 -5.34
CA PRO A 57 -14.13 -27.99 -6.61
C PRO A 57 -13.10 -27.10 -7.30
N MET A 58 -12.07 -27.68 -7.91
CA MET A 58 -10.99 -26.94 -8.60
C MET A 58 -11.54 -25.92 -9.63
N LYS A 59 -12.62 -26.24 -10.33
CA LYS A 59 -13.28 -25.30 -11.26
C LYS A 59 -13.75 -24.03 -10.56
N GLN A 60 -14.27 -24.14 -9.35
CA GLN A 60 -14.71 -23.00 -8.55
C GLN A 60 -13.53 -22.25 -7.95
N ILE A 61 -12.47 -22.96 -7.51
CA ILE A 61 -11.22 -22.36 -7.05
C ILE A 61 -10.60 -21.54 -8.20
N LYS A 62 -10.47 -22.11 -9.40
CA LYS A 62 -9.97 -21.37 -10.57
C LYS A 62 -10.83 -20.16 -10.90
N GLY A 63 -12.14 -20.21 -10.71
CA GLY A 63 -13.04 -19.07 -10.86
C GLY A 63 -12.79 -17.96 -9.82
N TYR A 64 -12.62 -18.32 -8.56
CA TYR A 64 -12.30 -17.34 -7.48
C TYR A 64 -10.90 -16.74 -7.61
N PHE A 65 -9.99 -17.46 -8.23
CA PHE A 65 -8.58 -17.11 -8.29
C PHE A 65 -8.11 -16.80 -9.73
N ALA A 66 -9.00 -16.75 -10.70
CA ALA A 66 -8.61 -16.38 -12.06
C ALA A 66 -8.25 -14.89 -12.10
N ALA A 67 -7.00 -14.59 -12.43
CA ALA A 67 -6.65 -13.30 -13.01
C ALA A 67 -6.89 -13.47 -14.54
N PRO A 68 -7.26 -12.53 -15.22
CA PRO A 68 -7.74 -11.17 -15.21
C PRO A 68 -9.26 -11.07 -15.37
N THR A 69 -10.01 -12.11 -15.04
CA THR A 69 -11.47 -12.16 -15.11
C THR A 69 -12.16 -11.78 -13.79
N GLU A 70 -11.38 -11.49 -12.75
CA GLU A 70 -11.91 -10.96 -11.50
C GLU A 70 -12.45 -9.54 -11.71
N TYR A 71 -13.48 -9.19 -10.93
CA TYR A 71 -13.99 -7.83 -10.89
C TYR A 71 -12.86 -6.86 -10.56
N ILE A 72 -12.51 -6.00 -11.51
CA ILE A 72 -11.43 -5.04 -11.36
C ILE A 72 -11.90 -3.95 -10.38
N THR A 73 -11.18 -3.81 -9.28
CA THR A 73 -11.40 -2.76 -8.29
C THR A 73 -10.29 -1.72 -8.35
N PRO A 74 -10.50 -0.49 -7.84
CA PRO A 74 -9.40 0.45 -7.65
C PRO A 74 -8.30 -0.17 -6.80
N LYS A 75 -7.05 0.13 -7.12
CA LYS A 75 -5.92 -0.17 -6.25
C LYS A 75 -5.98 0.72 -5.01
N VAL A 76 -5.46 0.23 -3.91
CA VAL A 76 -5.35 1.00 -2.67
C VAL A 76 -3.90 1.38 -2.43
N ASP A 77 -3.65 2.67 -2.31
CA ASP A 77 -2.36 3.28 -1.97
C ASP A 77 -2.46 3.83 -0.54
N VAL A 78 -1.56 3.42 0.34
CA VAL A 78 -1.53 3.86 1.74
C VAL A 78 -0.34 4.78 1.95
N ARG A 79 -0.58 5.97 2.53
CA ARG A 79 0.46 6.95 2.85
C ARG A 79 0.48 7.24 4.34
N ALA A 80 1.65 7.10 4.95
CA ALA A 80 1.87 7.51 6.32
C ALA A 80 2.06 9.03 6.40
N VAL A 81 1.40 9.66 7.35
CA VAL A 81 1.55 11.08 7.67
C VAL A 81 2.17 11.18 9.05
N VAL A 82 3.44 11.55 9.09
CA VAL A 82 4.24 11.59 10.32
C VAL A 82 4.80 13.00 10.48
N PHE A 83 4.46 13.66 11.55
CA PHE A 83 5.06 14.96 11.91
C PHE A 83 6.06 14.79 13.04
N ASP A 84 7.18 15.52 12.95
CA ASP A 84 8.12 15.64 14.04
C ASP A 84 7.60 16.62 15.12
N PRO A 85 8.32 16.77 16.26
CA PRO A 85 7.91 17.70 17.32
C PRO A 85 7.84 19.18 16.90
N ASP A 86 8.55 19.56 15.81
CA ASP A 86 8.52 20.91 15.26
C ASP A 86 7.37 21.09 14.23
N GLY A 87 6.58 20.03 13.97
CA GLY A 87 5.45 20.05 13.04
C GLY A 87 5.87 19.92 11.57
N ARG A 88 7.07 19.44 11.28
CA ARG A 88 7.56 19.18 9.93
C ARG A 88 7.16 17.77 9.48
N LEU A 89 6.80 17.62 8.22
CA LEU A 89 6.29 16.40 7.61
C LEU A 89 7.43 15.49 7.14
N LEU A 90 7.39 14.21 7.53
CA LEU A 90 8.31 13.19 7.07
C LEU A 90 8.07 12.89 5.58
N MET A 91 9.15 12.97 4.81
CA MET A 91 9.15 12.67 3.38
C MET A 91 10.34 11.77 3.04
N VAL A 92 10.19 11.02 1.96
CA VAL A 92 11.22 10.16 1.37
C VAL A 92 11.52 10.63 -0.05
N ARG A 93 12.79 10.61 -0.45
CA ARG A 93 13.20 10.88 -1.83
C ARG A 93 13.33 9.57 -2.58
N GLU A 94 12.45 9.38 -3.53
CA GLU A 94 12.33 8.17 -4.33
C GLU A 94 13.49 8.00 -5.31
N LYS A 95 14.02 6.81 -5.42
CA LYS A 95 15.06 6.49 -6.42
C LYS A 95 14.51 6.47 -7.85
N ALA A 96 13.23 6.17 -8.01
CA ALA A 96 12.58 6.00 -9.31
C ALA A 96 12.57 7.29 -10.13
N ASP A 97 12.34 8.44 -9.49
CA ASP A 97 12.24 9.75 -10.17
C ASP A 97 13.09 10.85 -9.54
N GLY A 98 13.74 10.57 -8.41
CA GLY A 98 14.54 11.53 -7.66
C GLY A 98 13.74 12.59 -6.93
N MET A 99 12.41 12.43 -6.83
CA MET A 99 11.47 13.37 -6.23
C MET A 99 10.98 12.88 -4.86
N TRP A 100 10.26 13.75 -4.14
CA TRP A 100 9.85 13.49 -2.77
C TRP A 100 8.40 13.06 -2.66
N ALA A 101 8.12 12.13 -1.76
CA ALA A 101 6.79 11.62 -1.45
C ALA A 101 6.61 11.34 0.04
N LEU A 102 5.36 11.20 0.48
CA LEU A 102 5.05 10.60 1.78
C LEU A 102 5.47 9.13 1.78
N PRO A 103 6.00 8.61 2.89
CA PRO A 103 6.25 7.18 3.03
C PRO A 103 4.99 6.37 2.76
N GLY A 104 5.12 5.26 2.04
CA GLY A 104 3.98 4.41 1.72
C GLY A 104 3.94 3.92 0.29
N GLY A 105 3.01 3.02 0.01
CA GLY A 105 2.86 2.36 -1.27
C GLY A 105 1.54 1.64 -1.44
N TRP A 106 1.54 0.64 -2.30
CA TRP A 106 0.38 -0.22 -2.50
C TRP A 106 0.07 -1.03 -1.25
N ALA A 107 -1.21 -1.08 -0.87
CA ALA A 107 -1.65 -1.90 0.26
C ALA A 107 -1.33 -3.38 0.01
N ASP A 108 -0.59 -3.99 0.92
CA ASP A 108 -0.29 -5.41 0.88
C ASP A 108 -1.48 -6.25 1.31
N ILE A 109 -1.72 -7.35 0.59
CA ILE A 109 -2.71 -8.35 1.01
C ILE A 109 -2.28 -8.98 2.33
N GLY A 110 -3.19 -9.00 3.30
CA GLY A 110 -2.95 -9.55 4.63
C GLY A 110 -2.53 -8.50 5.66
N LEU A 111 -2.34 -7.24 5.26
CA LEU A 111 -2.13 -6.12 6.17
C LEU A 111 -3.34 -5.19 6.16
N SER A 112 -3.68 -4.65 7.30
CA SER A 112 -4.61 -3.53 7.41
C SER A 112 -3.93 -2.24 6.91
N PRO A 113 -4.70 -1.20 6.56
CA PRO A 113 -4.11 0.09 6.16
C PRO A 113 -3.14 0.67 7.20
N SER A 114 -3.44 0.49 8.49
CA SER A 114 -2.57 0.94 9.59
C SER A 114 -1.26 0.16 9.63
N GLU A 115 -1.32 -1.16 9.47
CA GLU A 115 -0.11 -2.01 9.40
C GLU A 115 0.72 -1.71 8.17
N CYS A 116 0.09 -1.42 7.00
CA CYS A 116 0.81 -0.96 5.81
C CYS A 116 1.56 0.35 6.10
N ALA A 117 0.91 1.35 6.69
CA ALA A 117 1.56 2.62 7.01
C ALA A 117 2.76 2.46 7.94
N VAL A 118 2.65 1.60 8.97
CA VAL A 118 3.75 1.30 9.90
C VAL A 118 4.91 0.60 9.19
N LYS A 119 4.58 -0.45 8.43
CA LYS A 119 5.57 -1.25 7.69
C LYS A 119 6.35 -0.38 6.69
N GLU A 120 5.62 0.33 5.82
CA GLU A 120 6.24 1.18 4.79
C GLU A 120 7.10 2.29 5.40
N THR A 121 6.62 2.94 6.48
CA THR A 121 7.42 3.94 7.17
C THR A 121 8.74 3.36 7.66
N PHE A 122 8.70 2.18 8.30
CA PHE A 122 9.92 1.55 8.78
C PHE A 122 10.84 1.12 7.65
N GLU A 123 10.31 0.47 6.62
CA GLU A 123 11.09 -0.05 5.49
C GLU A 123 11.71 1.07 4.65
N GLU A 124 11.04 2.21 4.51
CA GLU A 124 11.53 3.32 3.68
C GLU A 124 12.38 4.32 4.45
N THR A 125 12.17 4.46 5.76
CA THR A 125 12.79 5.56 6.53
C THR A 125 13.65 5.11 7.71
N GLY A 126 13.48 3.89 8.22
CA GLY A 126 14.07 3.42 9.47
C GLY A 126 13.38 3.93 10.73
N PHE A 127 12.41 4.83 10.61
CA PHE A 127 11.63 5.31 11.76
C PHE A 127 10.55 4.31 12.17
N THR A 128 10.31 4.23 13.49
CA THR A 128 9.20 3.47 14.06
C THR A 128 8.04 4.40 14.40
N VAL A 129 6.83 3.97 14.06
CA VAL A 129 5.62 4.78 14.23
C VAL A 129 4.47 3.95 14.79
N GLU A 130 3.53 4.62 15.45
CA GLU A 130 2.25 4.05 15.86
C GLU A 130 1.10 4.75 15.15
N PRO A 131 0.14 4.00 14.55
CA PRO A 131 -0.98 4.60 13.84
C PRO A 131 -1.90 5.33 14.82
N LYS A 132 -2.34 6.53 14.42
CA LYS A 132 -3.20 7.39 15.23
C LYS A 132 -4.63 7.43 14.72
N LYS A 133 -4.81 7.86 13.46
CA LYS A 133 -6.13 7.97 12.83
C LYS A 133 -6.04 8.01 11.31
N LEU A 134 -7.15 7.70 10.65
CA LEU A 134 -7.35 7.97 9.24
C LEU A 134 -7.63 9.47 9.06
N LEU A 135 -6.86 10.15 8.21
CA LEU A 135 -7.08 11.55 7.84
C LEU A 135 -7.97 11.66 6.61
N ALA A 136 -7.68 10.85 5.59
CA ALA A 136 -8.43 10.89 4.35
C ALA A 136 -8.50 9.52 3.67
N ALA A 137 -9.64 9.28 2.98
CA ALA A 137 -9.85 8.17 2.06
C ALA A 137 -10.39 8.75 0.75
N VAL A 138 -9.54 8.93 -0.25
CA VAL A 138 -9.87 9.73 -1.43
C VAL A 138 -9.52 9.04 -2.74
N ASP A 139 -10.33 9.27 -3.78
CA ASP A 139 -10.00 8.87 -5.14
C ASP A 139 -8.97 9.84 -5.74
N ALA A 140 -7.84 9.30 -6.18
CA ALA A 140 -6.73 10.08 -6.72
C ALA A 140 -7.11 10.97 -7.93
N LYS A 141 -8.16 10.61 -8.69
CA LYS A 141 -8.61 11.40 -9.85
C LYS A 141 -9.07 12.82 -9.52
N TYR A 142 -9.39 13.11 -8.26
CA TYR A 142 -9.80 14.46 -7.83
C TYR A 142 -8.61 15.36 -7.43
N PHE A 143 -7.38 14.86 -7.59
CA PHE A 143 -6.15 15.59 -7.30
C PHE A 143 -5.29 15.72 -8.55
N ASN A 144 -4.38 16.68 -8.57
CA ASN A 144 -3.51 16.98 -9.70
C ASN A 144 -2.39 15.95 -9.87
N HIS A 145 -2.77 14.70 -10.17
CA HIS A 145 -1.84 13.65 -10.56
C HIS A 145 -1.68 13.59 -12.09
N PRO A 146 -0.53 13.15 -12.59
CA PRO A 146 -0.42 12.72 -13.99
C PRO A 146 -1.44 11.60 -14.28
N PRO A 147 -1.87 11.42 -15.54
CA PRO A 147 -2.75 10.34 -15.92
C PRO A 147 -2.21 8.99 -15.43
N GLN A 148 -3.00 8.29 -14.62
CA GLN A 148 -2.66 6.98 -14.07
C GLN A 148 -3.44 5.89 -14.83
N PRO A 149 -2.82 4.73 -15.16
CA PRO A 149 -3.51 3.65 -15.87
C PRO A 149 -4.53 2.91 -14.98
N HIS A 150 -4.51 3.16 -13.68
CA HIS A 150 -5.39 2.52 -12.70
C HIS A 150 -6.21 3.55 -11.94
N ALA A 151 -7.45 3.19 -11.59
CA ALA A 151 -8.17 3.88 -10.53
C ALA A 151 -7.48 3.59 -9.19
N ILE A 152 -7.29 4.61 -8.36
CA ILE A 152 -6.53 4.51 -7.12
C ILE A 152 -7.28 5.20 -5.99
N TYR A 153 -7.55 4.47 -4.92
CA TYR A 153 -7.95 5.06 -3.64
C TYR A 153 -6.73 5.27 -2.77
N LYS A 154 -6.56 6.48 -2.26
CA LYS A 154 -5.47 6.83 -1.34
C LYS A 154 -5.98 6.96 0.08
N LEU A 155 -5.29 6.28 1.00
CA LEU A 155 -5.55 6.33 2.43
C LEU A 155 -4.39 7.05 3.11
N PHE A 156 -4.69 8.17 3.79
CA PHE A 156 -3.70 8.93 4.56
C PHE A 156 -3.86 8.60 6.04
N ILE A 157 -2.86 7.93 6.61
CA ILE A 157 -2.86 7.48 8.00
C ILE A 157 -1.91 8.36 8.81
N GLU A 158 -2.44 9.15 9.73
CA GLU A 158 -1.60 9.85 10.70
C GLU A 158 -0.98 8.86 11.68
N CYS A 159 0.33 8.99 11.88
CA CYS A 159 1.08 8.16 12.80
C CYS A 159 1.91 9.03 13.74
N TYR A 160 2.06 8.56 14.99
CA TYR A 160 3.01 9.13 15.95
C TYR A 160 4.40 8.59 15.67
N LEU A 161 5.40 9.47 15.65
CA LEU A 161 6.81 9.07 15.64
C LEU A 161 7.17 8.54 17.04
N THR A 162 7.60 7.27 17.11
CA THR A 162 7.89 6.62 18.40
C THR A 162 9.38 6.32 18.60
N GLY A 163 10.17 6.36 17.52
CA GLY A 163 11.61 6.10 17.61
C GLY A 163 12.24 5.82 16.25
N GLY A 164 13.40 5.19 16.28
CA GLY A 164 14.19 4.92 15.09
C GLY A 164 15.08 6.09 14.69
N GLU A 165 15.81 5.92 13.61
CA GLU A 165 16.67 6.94 13.01
C GLU A 165 16.61 6.83 11.49
N ALA A 166 16.81 7.95 10.80
CA ALA A 166 16.75 7.98 9.34
C ALA A 166 17.77 7.02 8.72
N GLN A 167 17.29 6.11 7.87
CA GLN A 167 18.11 5.15 7.14
C GLN A 167 17.77 5.20 5.66
N ILE A 168 18.82 5.20 4.82
CA ILE A 168 18.67 5.08 3.38
C ILE A 168 18.47 3.58 3.06
N THR A 169 17.44 3.28 2.28
CA THR A 169 17.08 1.93 1.90
C THR A 169 17.29 1.68 0.40
N HIS A 170 16.92 0.50 -0.09
CA HIS A 170 17.19 0.13 -1.48
C HIS A 170 16.53 1.08 -2.49
N ASP A 171 15.31 1.54 -2.22
CA ASP A 171 14.49 2.34 -3.14
C ASP A 171 14.43 3.83 -2.77
N ILE A 172 15.01 4.23 -1.63
CA ILE A 172 15.00 5.59 -1.11
C ILE A 172 16.41 6.19 -1.14
N LEU A 173 16.52 7.39 -1.68
CA LEU A 173 17.78 8.16 -1.76
C LEU A 173 18.03 9.01 -0.52
N GLU A 174 16.99 9.59 0.04
CA GLU A 174 17.05 10.50 1.19
C GLU A 174 15.78 10.43 2.01
N VAL A 175 15.89 10.72 3.30
CA VAL A 175 14.79 10.85 4.25
C VAL A 175 14.92 12.22 4.92
N GLY A 176 13.82 12.96 5.04
CA GLY A 176 13.84 14.30 5.64
C GLY A 176 12.49 14.75 6.15
N PHE A 177 12.53 15.78 7.01
CA PHE A 177 11.35 16.46 7.52
C PHE A 177 11.28 17.88 6.95
N PHE A 178 10.10 18.27 6.43
CA PHE A 178 9.93 19.53 5.72
C PHE A 178 8.72 20.31 6.23
N ASP A 179 8.86 21.63 6.29
CA ASP A 179 7.73 22.54 6.51
C ASP A 179 6.93 22.71 5.21
N LEU A 180 5.65 23.09 5.32
CA LEU A 180 4.79 23.32 4.18
C LEU A 180 5.38 24.32 3.17
N HIS A 181 6.03 25.37 3.66
CA HIS A 181 6.58 26.43 2.81
C HIS A 181 7.97 26.12 2.25
N GLU A 182 8.60 25.04 2.73
CA GLU A 182 9.93 24.58 2.28
C GLU A 182 9.84 23.20 1.61
N MET A 183 8.67 22.83 1.10
CA MET A 183 8.43 21.54 0.49
C MET A 183 9.32 21.33 -0.75
N PRO A 184 10.09 20.24 -0.81
CA PRO A 184 10.90 19.94 -1.96
C PRO A 184 10.06 19.51 -3.18
N PRO A 185 10.65 19.39 -4.38
CA PRO A 185 9.93 18.91 -5.56
C PRO A 185 9.26 17.55 -5.32
N LEU A 186 7.95 17.47 -5.53
CA LEU A 186 7.14 16.29 -5.25
C LEU A 186 7.13 15.27 -6.39
N SER A 187 7.13 13.99 -6.04
CA SER A 187 6.78 12.89 -6.93
C SER A 187 5.28 12.93 -7.23
N LEU A 188 4.90 13.60 -8.31
CA LEU A 188 3.49 13.84 -8.65
C LEU A 188 2.70 12.56 -8.95
N GLU A 189 3.35 11.47 -9.30
CA GLU A 189 2.70 10.16 -9.42
C GLU A 189 2.25 9.62 -8.05
N ARG A 190 2.92 10.04 -6.98
CA ARG A 190 2.68 9.57 -5.61
C ARG A 190 1.89 10.57 -4.78
N ASN A 191 2.31 11.82 -4.75
CA ASN A 191 1.62 12.87 -4.00
C ASN A 191 1.59 14.18 -4.79
N SER A 192 0.41 14.80 -4.84
CA SER A 192 0.24 16.17 -5.35
C SER A 192 0.36 17.18 -4.23
N GLN A 193 0.59 18.46 -4.59
CA GLN A 193 0.62 19.56 -3.61
C GLN A 193 -0.69 19.65 -2.84
N ASP A 194 -1.85 19.50 -3.51
CA ASP A 194 -3.16 19.55 -2.84
C ASP A 194 -3.30 18.49 -1.74
N GLN A 195 -2.64 17.34 -1.88
CA GLN A 195 -2.62 16.29 -0.86
C GLN A 195 -1.69 16.65 0.30
N ILE A 196 -0.57 17.30 0.03
CA ILE A 196 0.32 17.83 1.08
C ILE A 196 -0.41 18.93 1.85
N ASP A 197 -1.07 19.85 1.17
CA ASP A 197 -1.88 20.92 1.82
C ASP A 197 -2.99 20.30 2.69
N LEU A 198 -3.63 19.24 2.19
CA LEU A 198 -4.65 18.50 2.95
C LEU A 198 -4.09 17.95 4.27
N VAL A 199 -2.93 17.31 4.27
CA VAL A 199 -2.37 16.71 5.51
C VAL A 199 -1.90 17.79 6.50
N PHE A 200 -1.34 18.91 6.02
CA PHE A 200 -1.02 20.04 6.88
C PHE A 200 -2.27 20.69 7.50
N ALA A 201 -3.39 20.74 6.76
CA ALA A 201 -4.67 21.21 7.32
C ALA A 201 -5.18 20.34 8.48
N TYR A 202 -4.78 19.06 8.55
CA TYR A 202 -5.06 18.20 9.71
C TYR A 202 -4.11 18.43 10.87
N ARG A 203 -2.84 18.78 10.61
CA ARG A 203 -1.91 19.22 11.64
C ARG A 203 -2.45 20.48 12.36
N ASP A 204 -2.91 21.43 11.58
CA ASP A 204 -3.38 22.74 12.08
C ASP A 204 -4.78 22.68 12.70
N ASN A 205 -5.59 21.67 12.34
CA ASN A 205 -6.90 21.39 12.92
C ASN A 205 -7.06 19.89 13.22
N PRO A 206 -6.58 19.42 14.38
CA PRO A 206 -6.63 18.00 14.73
C PRO A 206 -8.03 17.39 14.83
N ASP A 207 -9.05 18.23 15.06
CA ASP A 207 -10.45 17.81 15.17
C ASP A 207 -11.18 17.77 13.82
N LYS A 208 -10.50 18.10 12.74
CA LYS A 208 -11.05 18.00 11.39
C LYS A 208 -11.55 16.59 11.11
N LEU A 209 -12.79 16.48 10.61
CA LEU A 209 -13.37 15.19 10.21
C LEU A 209 -12.62 14.58 9.04
N VAL A 210 -12.66 13.24 8.96
CA VAL A 210 -12.05 12.49 7.86
C VAL A 210 -12.53 13.01 6.51
N THR A 211 -11.61 13.34 5.62
CA THR A 211 -11.92 13.73 4.26
C THR A 211 -12.17 12.49 3.40
N PHE A 212 -13.27 12.44 2.69
CA PHE A 212 -13.55 11.40 1.69
C PHE A 212 -14.33 12.02 0.51
N ASN A 213 -14.25 11.43 -0.66
CA ASN A 213 -14.94 11.85 -1.88
C ASN A 213 -15.52 10.65 -2.64
#